data_01269c831cfa8c04603cf2f3d21e4cb9
#
_entry.id   01269c831cfa8c04603cf2f3d21e4cb9
#
_cell.length_a   1.000
_cell.length_b   1.000
_cell.length_c   1.000
_cell.angle_alpha   90.00
_cell.angle_beta   90.00
_cell.angle_gamma   90.00
#
_symmetry.space_group_name_H-M   'P 1'
#
loop_
_entity.id
_entity.type
_entity.pdbx_description
1 polymer ?
#
loop_
_entity_poly.entity_id
_entity_poly.type
_entity_poly.pdbx_seq_one_letter_code
_entity_poly.pdbx_strand_id
1 'polypeptide(L)'
;MHEQKLKRLRETIKSLPAEASTEIQALQKELNELEARLRQKPTAWERVQLSRHENRPYTLDYIERLFDGFREIHGDRKYGDDKAIVAGMALLDGEPVMVIGHQKGRNTRERLYRNYGMPKPEGYRKAIRLMRLAEKFRRPILTFIDTPGAYPGIGAEERGQAEAIADSLRAMAQIRVPIIVTVLGEGGSGGALAIGLGDQVLMLQNSIYSVISPESCSAILWKDQDHAKEAAENLRLTAQNLLQFGVIDDIVPEPEGGAHTDWDQAASLLADYLRKHLQKARSIDPAALPEHRYQKFRRIGSILDSSSS
;
A
#
# COMPACT_ATOMS: atom_id res chain seq x y z
N MET A 1 -4.17 -1.09 -21.00
CA MET A 1 -5.05 -0.38 -21.98
C MET A 1 -4.24 0.47 -22.96
N HIS A 2 -3.35 1.35 -22.48
CA HIS A 2 -2.53 2.21 -23.36
C HIS A 2 -1.52 1.44 -24.20
N GLU A 3 -0.84 0.43 -23.66
CA GLU A 3 0.10 -0.40 -24.44
C GLU A 3 -0.56 -1.19 -25.56
N GLN A 4 -1.75 -1.73 -25.31
CA GLN A 4 -2.53 -2.39 -26.38
C GLN A 4 -2.92 -1.41 -27.46
N LYS A 5 -3.23 -0.15 -27.09
CA LYS A 5 -3.53 0.91 -28.05
C LYS A 5 -2.28 1.29 -28.85
N LEU A 6 -1.12 1.41 -28.20
CA LEU A 6 0.16 1.66 -28.87
C LEU A 6 0.49 0.56 -29.88
N LYS A 7 0.36 -0.70 -29.44
CA LYS A 7 0.63 -1.85 -30.31
C LYS A 7 -0.28 -1.85 -31.53
N ARG A 8 -1.58 -1.63 -31.34
CA ARG A 8 -2.56 -1.51 -32.44
C ARG A 8 -2.22 -0.35 -33.38
N LEU A 9 -1.92 0.83 -32.87
CA LEU A 9 -1.53 1.98 -33.69
C LEU A 9 -0.30 1.68 -34.53
N ARG A 10 0.75 1.10 -33.94
CA ARG A 10 1.97 0.70 -34.67
C ARG A 10 1.70 -0.37 -35.74
N GLU A 11 0.83 -1.35 -35.44
CA GLU A 11 0.44 -2.39 -36.41
C GLU A 11 -0.39 -1.79 -37.54
N THR A 12 -1.34 -0.89 -37.24
CA THR A 12 -2.15 -0.21 -38.24
C THR A 12 -1.30 0.64 -39.17
N ILE A 13 -0.38 1.46 -38.62
CA ILE A 13 0.55 2.27 -39.42
C ILE A 13 1.39 1.41 -40.38
N LYS A 14 1.84 0.23 -39.91
CA LYS A 14 2.62 -0.70 -40.74
C LYS A 14 1.82 -1.37 -41.85
N SER A 15 0.51 -1.52 -41.66
CA SER A 15 -0.38 -2.20 -42.63
C SER A 15 -0.96 -1.28 -43.69
N LEU A 16 -0.87 0.04 -43.54
CA LEU A 16 -1.42 1.00 -44.49
C LEU A 16 -0.49 1.12 -45.73
N PRO A 17 -1.10 1.23 -46.94
CA PRO A 17 -0.32 1.46 -48.16
C PRO A 17 0.29 2.86 -48.16
N ALA A 18 1.45 3.01 -48.84
CA ALA A 18 2.21 4.28 -48.87
C ALA A 18 1.40 5.46 -49.44
N GLU A 19 0.36 5.18 -50.21
CA GLU A 19 -0.54 6.19 -50.80
C GLU A 19 -1.49 6.84 -49.77
N ALA A 20 -1.68 6.21 -48.59
CA ALA A 20 -2.52 6.72 -47.49
C ALA A 20 -1.76 7.73 -46.60
N SER A 21 -0.95 8.60 -47.20
CA SER A 21 -0.04 9.52 -46.52
C SER A 21 -0.69 10.40 -45.45
N THR A 22 -1.90 10.89 -45.67
CA THR A 22 -2.64 11.74 -44.71
C THR A 22 -3.09 10.95 -43.50
N GLU A 23 -3.55 9.72 -43.69
CA GLU A 23 -3.99 8.84 -42.62
C GLU A 23 -2.81 8.33 -41.76
N ILE A 24 -1.70 7.99 -42.43
CA ILE A 24 -0.43 7.64 -41.76
C ILE A 24 0.06 8.79 -40.88
N GLN A 25 0.03 10.04 -41.38
CA GLN A 25 0.44 11.21 -40.60
C GLN A 25 -0.45 11.44 -39.38
N ALA A 26 -1.77 11.28 -39.52
CA ALA A 26 -2.71 11.41 -38.41
C ALA A 26 -2.45 10.36 -37.30
N LEU A 27 -2.28 9.09 -37.71
CA LEU A 27 -1.99 7.99 -36.78
C LEU A 27 -0.59 8.13 -36.13
N GLN A 28 0.38 8.63 -36.88
CA GLN A 28 1.73 8.91 -36.34
C GLN A 28 1.69 10.03 -35.30
N LYS A 29 0.88 11.05 -35.55
CA LYS A 29 0.65 12.14 -34.57
C LYS A 29 0.00 11.59 -33.30
N GLU A 30 -1.06 10.77 -33.43
CA GLU A 30 -1.71 10.11 -32.28
C GLU A 30 -0.76 9.20 -31.53
N LEU A 31 0.09 8.44 -32.24
CA LEU A 31 1.13 7.59 -31.64
C LEU A 31 2.14 8.42 -30.83
N ASN A 32 2.66 9.52 -31.41
CA ASN A 32 3.60 10.39 -30.75
C ASN A 32 3.01 11.09 -29.53
N GLU A 33 1.75 11.54 -29.62
CA GLU A 33 1.03 12.13 -28.49
C GLU A 33 0.82 11.10 -27.34
N LEU A 34 0.47 9.88 -27.68
CA LEU A 34 0.30 8.80 -26.73
C LEU A 34 1.64 8.39 -26.09
N GLU A 35 2.71 8.30 -26.87
CA GLU A 35 4.06 8.05 -26.36
C GLU A 35 4.58 9.19 -25.47
N ALA A 36 4.34 10.44 -25.84
CA ALA A 36 4.68 11.61 -25.04
C ALA A 36 3.92 11.60 -23.70
N ARG A 37 2.64 11.24 -23.74
CA ARG A 37 1.81 11.10 -22.53
C ARG A 37 2.29 9.99 -21.60
N LEU A 38 2.73 8.84 -22.16
CA LEU A 38 3.28 7.74 -21.37
C LEU A 38 4.64 8.05 -20.76
N ARG A 39 5.41 8.97 -21.37
CA ARG A 39 6.67 9.49 -20.80
C ARG A 39 6.45 10.48 -19.66
N GLN A 40 5.27 11.08 -19.56
CA GLN A 40 4.92 11.94 -18.43
C GLN A 40 4.72 11.10 -17.16
N LYS A 41 5.20 11.61 -16.04
CA LYS A 41 4.95 10.97 -14.74
C LYS A 41 3.44 10.97 -14.46
N PRO A 42 2.85 9.87 -14.00
CA PRO A 42 1.43 9.81 -13.68
C PRO A 42 1.04 10.92 -12.69
N THR A 43 -0.09 11.58 -12.92
CA THR A 43 -0.73 12.51 -11.99
C THR A 43 -1.12 11.83 -10.68
N ALA A 44 -1.46 12.58 -9.63
CA ALA A 44 -1.93 12.00 -8.38
C ALA A 44 -3.20 11.16 -8.60
N TRP A 45 -4.13 11.65 -9.43
CA TRP A 45 -5.34 10.90 -9.75
C TRP A 45 -5.06 9.59 -10.53
N GLU A 46 -4.17 9.59 -11.49
CA GLU A 46 -3.77 8.37 -12.21
C GLU A 46 -3.11 7.37 -11.26
N ARG A 47 -2.34 7.82 -10.26
CA ARG A 47 -1.81 6.94 -9.21
C ARG A 47 -2.90 6.38 -8.30
N VAL A 48 -3.94 7.15 -7.97
CA VAL A 48 -5.12 6.65 -7.27
C VAL A 48 -5.76 5.49 -8.06
N GLN A 49 -5.93 5.67 -9.37
CA GLN A 49 -6.48 4.60 -10.23
C GLN A 49 -5.56 3.39 -10.32
N LEU A 50 -4.24 3.58 -10.46
CA LEU A 50 -3.25 2.51 -10.48
C LEU A 50 -3.20 1.75 -9.14
N SER A 51 -3.30 2.44 -8.01
CA SER A 51 -3.31 1.83 -6.68
C SER A 51 -4.51 0.89 -6.46
N ARG A 52 -5.60 1.14 -7.17
CA ARG A 52 -6.87 0.40 -7.11
C ARG A 52 -7.06 -0.57 -8.28
N HIS A 53 -6.08 -0.69 -9.16
CA HIS A 53 -6.21 -1.51 -10.36
C HIS A 53 -6.55 -2.97 -9.99
N GLU A 54 -7.57 -3.55 -10.61
CA GLU A 54 -8.10 -4.89 -10.26
C GLU A 54 -7.08 -6.02 -10.37
N ASN A 55 -6.13 -5.89 -11.30
CA ASN A 55 -5.04 -6.84 -11.49
C ASN A 55 -3.77 -6.46 -10.69
N ARG A 56 -3.83 -5.49 -9.79
CA ARG A 56 -2.70 -5.20 -8.90
C ARG A 56 -2.49 -6.36 -7.93
N PRO A 57 -1.25 -6.83 -7.70
CA PRO A 57 -1.01 -7.92 -6.76
C PRO A 57 -1.37 -7.49 -5.33
N TYR A 58 -2.04 -8.37 -4.60
CA TYR A 58 -2.42 -8.22 -3.20
C TYR A 58 -1.46 -8.98 -2.28
N THR A 59 -1.68 -8.90 -0.98
CA THR A 59 -0.80 -9.52 0.02
C THR A 59 -0.52 -11.01 -0.25
N LEU A 60 -1.53 -11.82 -0.56
CA LEU A 60 -1.33 -13.25 -0.85
C LEU A 60 -0.49 -13.49 -2.10
N ASP A 61 -0.63 -12.66 -3.13
CA ASP A 61 0.16 -12.77 -4.36
C ASP A 61 1.65 -12.49 -4.11
N TYR A 62 1.95 -11.53 -3.23
CA TYR A 62 3.32 -11.27 -2.77
C TYR A 62 3.82 -12.37 -1.84
N ILE A 63 2.96 -12.90 -0.94
CA ILE A 63 3.35 -14.01 -0.06
C ILE A 63 3.80 -15.22 -0.87
N GLU A 64 3.05 -15.59 -1.90
CA GLU A 64 3.36 -16.73 -2.77
C GLU A 64 4.72 -16.59 -3.49
N ARG A 65 5.12 -15.35 -3.81
CA ARG A 65 6.35 -15.05 -4.58
C ARG A 65 7.58 -14.76 -3.74
N LEU A 66 7.38 -14.25 -2.54
CA LEU A 66 8.46 -13.73 -1.70
C LEU A 66 8.86 -14.68 -0.57
N PHE A 67 7.97 -15.57 -0.17
CA PHE A 67 8.16 -16.31 1.07
C PHE A 67 7.94 -17.81 0.88
N ASP A 68 8.78 -18.58 1.57
CA ASP A 68 8.61 -20.01 1.66
C ASP A 68 7.81 -20.39 2.92
N GLY A 69 7.09 -21.51 2.84
CA GLY A 69 6.47 -22.16 3.99
C GLY A 69 5.45 -21.32 4.77
N PHE A 70 4.77 -20.37 4.11
CA PHE A 70 3.76 -19.55 4.77
C PHE A 70 2.70 -20.41 5.47
N ARG A 71 2.49 -20.12 6.75
CA ARG A 71 1.45 -20.76 7.58
C ARG A 71 0.54 -19.69 8.16
N GLU A 72 -0.65 -19.58 7.59
CA GLU A 72 -1.66 -18.61 8.05
C GLU A 72 -2.14 -18.98 9.46
N ILE A 73 -2.28 -17.97 10.31
CA ILE A 73 -2.74 -18.10 11.70
C ILE A 73 -4.00 -17.27 11.87
N HIS A 74 -5.09 -17.93 12.24
CA HIS A 74 -6.43 -17.35 12.27
C HIS A 74 -6.89 -16.93 13.67
N GLY A 75 -7.81 -15.96 13.69
CA GLY A 75 -8.62 -15.59 14.86
C GLY A 75 -7.91 -14.69 15.88
N ASP A 76 -8.70 -13.88 16.56
CA ASP A 76 -8.24 -12.93 17.58
C ASP A 76 -8.19 -13.51 19.00
N ARG A 77 -8.72 -14.70 19.22
CA ARG A 77 -8.89 -15.37 20.53
C ARG A 77 -9.87 -14.65 21.48
N LYS A 78 -10.75 -13.80 20.92
CA LYS A 78 -11.81 -13.11 21.66
C LYS A 78 -13.18 -13.31 21.01
N TYR A 79 -13.31 -12.97 19.72
CA TYR A 79 -14.57 -12.99 18.99
C TYR A 79 -14.53 -13.92 17.78
N GLY A 80 -13.55 -13.75 16.90
CA GLY A 80 -13.53 -14.52 15.66
C GLY A 80 -12.30 -14.26 14.79
N ASP A 81 -12.42 -14.62 13.52
CA ASP A 81 -11.41 -14.34 12.50
C ASP A 81 -11.91 -13.31 11.51
N ASP A 82 -11.03 -12.43 11.05
CA ASP A 82 -11.30 -11.48 9.98
C ASP A 82 -10.51 -11.86 8.73
N LYS A 83 -11.21 -12.01 7.62
CA LYS A 83 -10.64 -12.41 6.34
C LYS A 83 -10.00 -11.25 5.56
N ALA A 84 -10.22 -9.99 5.99
CA ALA A 84 -9.55 -8.82 5.43
C ALA A 84 -8.09 -8.69 5.89
N ILE A 85 -7.70 -9.35 7.00
CA ILE A 85 -6.30 -9.49 7.42
C ILE A 85 -5.85 -10.93 7.21
N VAL A 86 -4.80 -11.10 6.43
CA VAL A 86 -4.03 -12.35 6.32
C VAL A 86 -2.78 -12.20 7.16
N ALA A 87 -2.50 -13.17 8.02
CA ALA A 87 -1.34 -13.09 8.89
C ALA A 87 -0.80 -14.48 9.24
N GLY A 88 0.52 -14.62 9.31
CA GLY A 88 1.16 -15.91 9.60
C GLY A 88 2.67 -15.84 9.61
N MET A 89 3.28 -17.00 9.92
CA MET A 89 4.72 -17.20 9.84
C MET A 89 5.13 -17.63 8.45
N ALA A 90 6.29 -17.13 7.99
CA ALA A 90 6.88 -17.49 6.71
C ALA A 90 8.41 -17.43 6.79
N LEU A 91 9.08 -17.87 5.75
CA LEU A 91 10.53 -17.72 5.60
C LEU A 91 10.83 -16.72 4.47
N LEU A 92 11.59 -15.68 4.78
CA LEU A 92 12.20 -14.79 3.78
C LEU A 92 13.68 -15.17 3.67
N ASP A 93 14.10 -15.72 2.53
CA ASP A 93 15.47 -16.23 2.32
C ASP A 93 15.92 -17.22 3.42
N GLY A 94 15.04 -18.12 3.85
CA GLY A 94 15.29 -19.06 4.93
C GLY A 94 15.16 -18.50 6.35
N GLU A 95 15.00 -17.20 6.51
CA GLU A 95 14.87 -16.52 7.80
C GLU A 95 13.40 -16.39 8.22
N PRO A 96 13.00 -16.85 9.42
CA PRO A 96 11.61 -16.78 9.85
C PRO A 96 11.16 -15.36 10.17
N VAL A 97 10.05 -14.96 9.57
CA VAL A 97 9.41 -13.65 9.72
C VAL A 97 7.92 -13.81 10.02
N MET A 98 7.31 -12.81 10.65
CA MET A 98 5.86 -12.66 10.76
C MET A 98 5.37 -11.75 9.64
N VAL A 99 4.43 -12.25 8.82
CA VAL A 99 3.79 -11.46 7.76
C VAL A 99 2.36 -11.16 8.18
N ILE A 100 1.95 -9.90 8.05
CA ILE A 100 0.60 -9.42 8.36
C ILE A 100 0.19 -8.46 7.25
N GLY A 101 -0.96 -8.67 6.60
CA GLY A 101 -1.34 -7.77 5.52
C GLY A 101 -2.83 -7.74 5.23
N HIS A 102 -3.26 -6.65 4.61
CA HIS A 102 -4.61 -6.53 4.10
C HIS A 102 -4.79 -7.39 2.85
N GLN A 103 -5.93 -8.03 2.73
CA GLN A 103 -6.28 -8.82 1.57
C GLN A 103 -7.60 -8.36 0.99
N LYS A 104 -7.56 -7.93 -0.26
CA LYS A 104 -8.73 -7.66 -1.10
C LYS A 104 -9.12 -8.92 -1.89
N GLY A 105 -10.29 -8.91 -2.50
CA GLY A 105 -10.73 -9.94 -3.43
C GLY A 105 -10.78 -9.42 -4.88
N ARG A 106 -10.64 -10.30 -5.87
CA ARG A 106 -10.70 -9.94 -7.29
C ARG A 106 -12.11 -9.96 -7.85
N ASN A 107 -12.88 -10.97 -7.52
CA ASN A 107 -14.27 -11.09 -7.93
C ASN A 107 -15.24 -10.68 -6.81
N THR A 108 -16.52 -10.52 -7.11
CA THR A 108 -17.54 -10.07 -6.14
C THR A 108 -17.61 -10.97 -4.90
N ARG A 109 -17.53 -12.30 -5.08
CA ARG A 109 -17.59 -13.25 -3.96
C ARG A 109 -16.39 -13.10 -3.02
N GLU A 110 -15.19 -12.97 -3.58
CA GLU A 110 -13.98 -12.75 -2.81
C GLU A 110 -13.97 -11.40 -2.12
N ARG A 111 -14.41 -10.33 -2.82
CA ARG A 111 -14.52 -8.98 -2.25
C ARG A 111 -15.44 -8.97 -1.02
N LEU A 112 -16.61 -9.61 -1.11
CA LEU A 112 -17.51 -9.76 0.03
C LEU A 112 -16.86 -10.59 1.15
N TYR A 113 -16.23 -11.71 0.83
CA TYR A 113 -15.55 -12.57 1.80
C TYR A 113 -14.41 -11.86 2.54
N ARG A 114 -13.69 -10.96 1.86
CA ARG A 114 -12.57 -10.16 2.39
C ARG A 114 -13.00 -8.76 2.88
N ASN A 115 -14.31 -8.50 3.01
CA ASN A 115 -14.87 -7.19 3.38
C ASN A 115 -14.26 -6.04 2.54
N TYR A 116 -13.98 -6.26 1.25
CA TYR A 116 -13.31 -5.31 0.36
C TYR A 116 -11.92 -4.86 0.85
N GLY A 117 -11.24 -5.66 1.66
CA GLY A 117 -9.98 -5.29 2.30
C GLY A 117 -10.14 -4.37 3.51
N MET A 118 -11.36 -4.21 4.02
CA MET A 118 -11.66 -3.39 5.20
C MET A 118 -11.75 -4.26 6.46
N PRO A 119 -10.76 -4.22 7.37
CA PRO A 119 -10.78 -5.06 8.57
C PRO A 119 -11.82 -4.60 9.59
N LYS A 120 -12.40 -5.60 10.26
CA LYS A 120 -13.19 -5.45 11.47
C LYS A 120 -12.28 -5.50 12.71
N PRO A 121 -12.79 -5.19 13.94
CA PRO A 121 -11.98 -5.19 15.16
C PRO A 121 -11.16 -6.46 15.39
N GLU A 122 -11.74 -7.62 15.07
CA GLU A 122 -11.09 -8.93 15.21
C GLU A 122 -9.86 -9.08 14.29
N GLY A 123 -9.81 -8.39 13.16
CA GLY A 123 -8.64 -8.35 12.28
C GLY A 123 -7.46 -7.64 12.95
N TYR A 124 -7.68 -6.48 13.53
CA TYR A 124 -6.65 -5.74 14.25
C TYR A 124 -6.20 -6.45 15.52
N ARG A 125 -7.14 -7.05 16.28
CA ARG A 125 -6.79 -7.86 17.46
C ARG A 125 -5.98 -9.11 17.07
N LYS A 126 -6.28 -9.75 15.93
CA LYS A 126 -5.46 -10.82 15.37
C LYS A 126 -4.05 -10.31 15.05
N ALA A 127 -3.93 -9.16 14.39
CA ALA A 127 -2.64 -8.55 14.08
C ALA A 127 -1.82 -8.29 15.37
N ILE A 128 -2.39 -7.67 16.39
CA ILE A 128 -1.74 -7.44 17.69
C ILE A 128 -1.23 -8.74 18.30
N ARG A 129 -2.09 -9.77 18.31
CA ARG A 129 -1.74 -11.09 18.88
C ARG A 129 -0.52 -11.69 18.17
N LEU A 130 -0.46 -11.59 16.84
CA LEU A 130 0.64 -12.12 16.06
C LEU A 130 1.90 -11.26 16.14
N MET A 131 1.79 -9.95 16.26
CA MET A 131 2.93 -9.07 16.54
C MET A 131 3.58 -9.41 17.88
N ARG A 132 2.79 -9.63 18.94
CA ARG A 132 3.30 -10.09 20.25
C ARG A 132 3.91 -11.47 20.18
N LEU A 133 3.37 -12.37 19.35
CA LEU A 133 3.94 -13.69 19.13
C LEU A 133 5.30 -13.57 18.41
N ALA A 134 5.41 -12.71 17.41
CA ALA A 134 6.66 -12.43 16.72
C ALA A 134 7.72 -11.87 17.68
N GLU A 135 7.36 -10.91 18.53
CA GLU A 135 8.24 -10.37 19.57
C GLU A 135 8.73 -11.45 20.52
N LYS A 136 7.82 -12.30 21.04
CA LYS A 136 8.18 -13.42 21.95
C LYS A 136 9.24 -14.34 21.33
N PHE A 137 9.15 -14.61 20.04
CA PHE A 137 10.09 -15.46 19.33
C PHE A 137 11.21 -14.69 18.62
N ARG A 138 11.32 -13.39 18.86
CA ARG A 138 12.34 -12.50 18.27
C ARG A 138 12.35 -12.57 16.74
N ARG A 139 11.15 -12.56 16.11
CA ARG A 139 11.00 -12.58 14.65
C ARG A 139 10.62 -11.21 14.15
N PRO A 140 11.25 -10.72 13.07
CA PRO A 140 10.85 -9.46 12.47
C PRO A 140 9.41 -9.54 11.93
N ILE A 141 8.76 -8.38 11.85
CA ILE A 141 7.40 -8.23 11.37
C ILE A 141 7.42 -7.47 10.06
N LEU A 142 6.76 -8.02 9.05
CA LEU A 142 6.53 -7.37 7.77
C LEU A 142 5.03 -7.11 7.65
N THR A 143 4.64 -5.84 7.51
CA THR A 143 3.24 -5.49 7.32
C THR A 143 2.98 -4.98 5.91
N PHE A 144 1.87 -5.43 5.30
CA PHE A 144 1.46 -5.06 3.96
C PHE A 144 0.11 -4.35 3.99
N ILE A 145 0.10 -3.08 3.59
CA ILE A 145 -1.08 -2.21 3.62
C ILE A 145 -1.71 -2.17 2.23
N ASP A 146 -2.98 -2.57 2.15
CA ASP A 146 -3.81 -2.38 0.97
C ASP A 146 -5.30 -2.37 1.37
N THR A 147 -5.76 -1.24 1.88
CA THR A 147 -7.12 -1.06 2.37
C THR A 147 -7.66 0.33 2.06
N PRO A 148 -8.94 0.48 1.67
CA PRO A 148 -9.58 1.78 1.61
C PRO A 148 -9.88 2.38 3.00
N GLY A 149 -9.83 1.56 4.07
CA GLY A 149 -10.09 1.98 5.45
C GLY A 149 -10.51 0.84 6.36
N ALA A 150 -10.85 1.15 7.59
CA ALA A 150 -11.47 0.21 8.52
C ALA A 150 -12.95 -0.04 8.13
N TYR A 151 -13.48 -1.21 8.44
CA TYR A 151 -14.88 -1.55 8.14
C TYR A 151 -15.85 -0.64 8.92
N PRO A 152 -16.75 0.09 8.23
CA PRO A 152 -17.57 1.16 8.86
C PRO A 152 -18.92 0.68 9.39
N GLY A 153 -19.17 -0.63 9.41
CA GLY A 153 -20.49 -1.16 9.80
C GLY A 153 -20.74 -1.15 11.31
N ILE A 154 -22.01 -1.01 11.71
CA ILE A 154 -22.47 -0.97 13.10
C ILE A 154 -21.87 -2.10 13.94
N GLY A 155 -21.89 -3.35 13.44
CA GLY A 155 -21.33 -4.49 14.16
C GLY A 155 -19.82 -4.39 14.41
N ALA A 156 -19.06 -3.58 13.65
CA ALA A 156 -17.65 -3.31 13.95
C ALA A 156 -17.54 -2.28 15.08
N GLU A 157 -18.37 -1.24 15.07
CA GLU A 157 -18.43 -0.24 16.15
C GLU A 157 -18.81 -0.86 17.47
N GLU A 158 -19.86 -1.69 17.52
CA GLU A 158 -20.30 -2.44 18.71
C GLU A 158 -19.20 -3.32 19.31
N ARG A 159 -18.28 -3.81 18.49
CA ARG A 159 -17.14 -4.64 18.93
C ARG A 159 -15.83 -3.85 19.11
N GLY A 160 -15.91 -2.52 19.16
CA GLY A 160 -14.80 -1.63 19.50
C GLY A 160 -13.82 -1.42 18.35
N GLN A 161 -14.28 -0.96 17.18
CA GLN A 161 -13.42 -0.69 16.01
C GLN A 161 -12.32 0.32 16.33
N ALA A 162 -12.69 1.47 16.93
CA ALA A 162 -11.73 2.52 17.28
C ALA A 162 -10.73 2.04 18.35
N GLU A 163 -11.20 1.31 19.36
CA GLU A 163 -10.36 0.72 20.40
C GLU A 163 -9.34 -0.27 19.81
N ALA A 164 -9.79 -1.16 18.92
CA ALA A 164 -8.90 -2.15 18.29
C ALA A 164 -7.80 -1.50 17.44
N ILE A 165 -8.11 -0.40 16.74
CA ILE A 165 -7.12 0.40 15.99
C ILE A 165 -6.13 1.06 16.96
N ALA A 166 -6.63 1.74 18.00
CA ALA A 166 -5.78 2.40 18.99
C ALA A 166 -4.87 1.42 19.74
N ASP A 167 -5.38 0.25 20.12
CA ASP A 167 -4.60 -0.81 20.74
C ASP A 167 -3.53 -1.37 19.80
N SER A 168 -3.81 -1.45 18.50
CA SER A 168 -2.81 -1.89 17.51
C SER A 168 -1.67 -0.88 17.39
N LEU A 169 -1.97 0.41 17.30
CA LEU A 169 -0.96 1.47 17.30
C LEU A 169 -0.11 1.42 18.57
N ARG A 170 -0.75 1.29 19.74
CA ARG A 170 -0.07 1.17 21.03
C ARG A 170 0.85 -0.07 21.09
N ALA A 171 0.38 -1.20 20.59
CA ALA A 171 1.17 -2.41 20.55
C ALA A 171 2.39 -2.26 19.62
N MET A 172 2.19 -1.75 18.40
CA MET A 172 3.27 -1.50 17.45
C MET A 172 4.33 -0.55 18.00
N ALA A 173 3.92 0.50 18.71
CA ALA A 173 4.85 1.45 19.34
C ALA A 173 5.80 0.79 20.34
N GLN A 174 5.37 -0.29 21.01
CA GLN A 174 6.10 -0.97 22.09
C GLN A 174 6.91 -2.20 21.66
N ILE A 175 6.64 -2.76 20.48
CA ILE A 175 7.27 -3.98 19.95
C ILE A 175 8.78 -3.80 19.81
N ARG A 176 9.55 -4.79 20.32
CA ARG A 176 11.03 -4.79 20.37
C ARG A 176 11.67 -5.69 19.32
N VAL A 177 11.00 -5.88 18.20
CA VAL A 177 11.55 -6.51 17.00
C VAL A 177 11.37 -5.56 15.81
N PRO A 178 12.19 -5.69 14.75
CA PRO A 178 12.05 -4.87 13.56
C PRO A 178 10.65 -4.98 12.94
N ILE A 179 10.06 -3.84 12.59
CA ILE A 179 8.79 -3.74 11.87
C ILE A 179 9.03 -3.00 10.57
N ILE A 180 8.85 -3.67 9.44
CA ILE A 180 8.90 -3.07 8.10
C ILE A 180 7.48 -3.01 7.56
N VAL A 181 7.01 -1.82 7.27
CA VAL A 181 5.69 -1.55 6.70
C VAL A 181 5.84 -1.30 5.21
N THR A 182 4.96 -1.85 4.39
CA THR A 182 4.90 -1.55 2.95
C THR A 182 3.47 -1.26 2.53
N VAL A 183 3.24 -0.09 1.93
CA VAL A 183 1.96 0.24 1.29
C VAL A 183 1.99 -0.31 -0.13
N LEU A 184 1.18 -1.35 -0.40
CA LEU A 184 1.13 -2.04 -1.68
C LEU A 184 0.21 -1.35 -2.70
N GLY A 185 -0.92 -0.82 -2.25
CA GLY A 185 -1.93 -0.18 -3.08
C GLY A 185 -2.53 1.02 -2.37
N GLU A 186 -3.66 0.87 -1.70
CA GLU A 186 -4.28 1.94 -0.93
C GLU A 186 -3.92 1.83 0.55
N GLY A 187 -3.47 2.94 1.13
CA GLY A 187 -3.32 3.11 2.56
C GLY A 187 -4.37 4.07 3.11
N GLY A 188 -5.58 3.55 3.40
CA GLY A 188 -6.70 4.39 3.80
C GLY A 188 -6.86 4.52 5.32
N SER A 189 -6.81 5.76 5.82
CA SER A 189 -7.26 6.18 7.16
C SER A 189 -6.74 5.28 8.31
N GLY A 190 -7.54 5.15 9.38
CA GLY A 190 -7.24 4.32 10.56
C GLY A 190 -7.03 2.84 10.22
N GLY A 191 -7.66 2.33 9.16
CA GLY A 191 -7.45 0.96 8.70
C GLY A 191 -6.00 0.68 8.33
N ALA A 192 -5.38 1.59 7.61
CA ALA A 192 -3.98 1.51 7.25
C ALA A 192 -3.06 1.77 8.45
N LEU A 193 -3.37 2.79 9.27
CA LEU A 193 -2.58 3.15 10.44
C LEU A 193 -2.45 1.99 11.43
N ALA A 194 -3.50 1.20 11.62
CA ALA A 194 -3.54 0.12 12.60
C ALA A 194 -2.43 -0.94 12.42
N ILE A 195 -1.84 -1.05 11.22
CA ILE A 195 -0.66 -1.88 10.96
C ILE A 195 0.47 -1.09 10.26
N GLY A 196 0.42 0.25 10.39
CA GLY A 196 1.29 1.18 9.65
C GLY A 196 2.45 1.79 10.43
N LEU A 197 2.58 1.51 11.73
CA LEU A 197 3.57 2.14 12.60
C LEU A 197 4.85 1.28 12.67
N GLY A 198 5.78 1.49 11.73
CA GLY A 198 7.01 0.69 11.61
C GLY A 198 8.32 1.46 11.77
N ASP A 199 9.40 0.71 11.98
CA ASP A 199 10.76 1.25 11.98
C ASP A 199 11.16 1.77 10.61
N GLN A 200 10.69 1.09 9.56
CA GLN A 200 10.80 1.51 8.17
C GLN A 200 9.43 1.43 7.52
N VAL A 201 9.04 2.48 6.80
CA VAL A 201 7.77 2.58 6.07
C VAL A 201 8.09 2.77 4.58
N LEU A 202 7.72 1.80 3.78
CA LEU A 202 7.93 1.76 2.34
C LEU A 202 6.61 1.96 1.61
N MET A 203 6.65 2.52 0.43
CA MET A 203 5.49 2.57 -0.47
C MET A 203 5.89 2.10 -1.87
N LEU A 204 5.03 1.34 -2.51
CA LEU A 204 5.17 1.11 -3.94
C LEU A 204 4.95 2.41 -4.70
N GLN A 205 5.64 2.58 -5.83
CA GLN A 205 5.73 3.83 -6.60
C GLN A 205 4.36 4.44 -6.97
N ASN A 206 3.36 3.60 -7.25
CA ASN A 206 2.01 4.00 -7.63
C ASN A 206 0.96 3.67 -6.55
N SER A 207 1.40 3.48 -5.30
CA SER A 207 0.51 3.39 -4.16
C SER A 207 0.14 4.77 -3.63
N ILE A 208 -0.92 4.84 -2.81
CA ILE A 208 -1.38 6.06 -2.16
C ILE A 208 -1.53 5.82 -0.65
N TYR A 209 -1.31 6.87 0.16
CA TYR A 209 -1.49 6.81 1.60
C TYR A 209 -2.12 8.12 2.08
N SER A 210 -3.33 8.06 2.63
CA SER A 210 -4.11 9.24 2.99
C SER A 210 -5.11 8.95 4.11
N VAL A 211 -5.44 9.99 4.86
CA VAL A 211 -6.50 9.94 5.89
C VAL A 211 -7.90 9.79 5.28
N ILE A 212 -8.10 10.24 4.06
CA ILE A 212 -9.38 10.26 3.36
C ILE A 212 -9.19 9.97 1.86
N SER A 213 -10.20 9.38 1.22
CA SER A 213 -10.18 9.23 -0.24
C SER A 213 -10.41 10.57 -0.96
N PRO A 214 -9.87 10.77 -2.16
CA PRO A 214 -10.13 11.99 -2.94
C PRO A 214 -11.61 12.25 -3.17
N GLU A 215 -12.39 11.20 -3.44
CA GLU A 215 -13.84 11.29 -3.66
C GLU A 215 -14.57 11.76 -2.38
N SER A 216 -14.20 11.22 -1.22
CA SER A 216 -14.78 11.63 0.06
C SER A 216 -14.36 13.05 0.44
N CYS A 217 -13.11 13.44 0.16
CA CYS A 217 -12.62 14.80 0.35
C CYS A 217 -13.40 15.79 -0.53
N SER A 218 -13.60 15.44 -1.82
CA SER A 218 -14.41 16.23 -2.75
C SER A 218 -15.84 16.39 -2.21
N ALA A 219 -16.48 15.31 -1.81
CA ALA A 219 -17.85 15.37 -1.27
C ALA A 219 -17.99 16.26 -0.03
N ILE A 220 -16.98 16.31 0.82
CA ILE A 220 -16.99 17.17 2.03
C ILE A 220 -16.78 18.65 1.64
N LEU A 221 -15.79 18.96 0.82
CA LEU A 221 -15.38 20.32 0.52
C LEU A 221 -16.28 20.99 -0.53
N TRP A 222 -16.63 20.27 -1.59
CA TRP A 222 -17.40 20.83 -2.74
C TRP A 222 -18.86 20.32 -2.80
N LYS A 223 -19.24 19.39 -1.92
CA LYS A 223 -20.58 18.78 -1.88
C LYS A 223 -20.90 17.86 -3.07
N ASP A 224 -19.91 17.51 -3.87
CA ASP A 224 -19.98 16.58 -4.99
C ASP A 224 -18.69 15.75 -5.11
N GLN A 225 -18.61 14.83 -6.07
CA GLN A 225 -17.42 14.00 -6.33
C GLN A 225 -16.66 14.41 -7.61
N ASP A 226 -17.10 15.45 -8.30
CA ASP A 226 -16.53 15.86 -9.60
C ASP A 226 -15.13 16.46 -9.44
N HIS A 227 -14.81 16.97 -8.24
CA HIS A 227 -13.52 17.54 -7.87
C HIS A 227 -12.51 16.51 -7.31
N ALA A 228 -12.79 15.20 -7.44
CA ALA A 228 -11.90 14.16 -6.89
C ALA A 228 -10.47 14.24 -7.45
N LYS A 229 -10.27 14.66 -8.70
CA LYS A 229 -8.94 14.85 -9.30
C LYS A 229 -8.18 15.98 -8.62
N GLU A 230 -8.84 17.11 -8.39
CA GLU A 230 -8.28 18.26 -7.68
C GLU A 230 -7.97 17.92 -6.22
N ALA A 231 -8.90 17.21 -5.56
CA ALA A 231 -8.69 16.70 -4.22
C ALA A 231 -7.46 15.77 -4.13
N ALA A 232 -7.24 14.90 -5.12
CA ALA A 232 -6.08 14.01 -5.15
C ALA A 232 -4.75 14.77 -5.20
N GLU A 233 -4.67 15.85 -6.00
CA GLU A 233 -3.49 16.71 -6.06
C GLU A 233 -3.27 17.47 -4.73
N ASN A 234 -4.33 18.04 -4.16
CA ASN A 234 -4.26 18.83 -2.93
C ASN A 234 -3.95 17.99 -1.69
N LEU A 235 -4.41 16.73 -1.62
CA LEU A 235 -4.13 15.80 -0.53
C LEU A 235 -2.67 15.34 -0.48
N ARG A 236 -1.89 15.53 -1.55
CA ARG A 236 -0.46 15.16 -1.57
C ARG A 236 -0.19 13.71 -1.14
N LEU A 237 -1.05 12.78 -1.56
CA LEU A 237 -1.13 11.39 -1.09
C LEU A 237 -0.21 10.39 -1.79
N THR A 238 0.61 10.84 -2.73
CA THR A 238 1.50 9.97 -3.53
C THR A 238 2.78 9.61 -2.77
N ALA A 239 3.41 8.49 -3.12
CA ALA A 239 4.67 8.07 -2.52
C ALA A 239 5.75 9.16 -2.58
N GLN A 240 5.82 9.91 -3.68
CA GLN A 240 6.78 11.00 -3.85
C GLN A 240 6.55 12.16 -2.87
N ASN A 241 5.28 12.56 -2.69
CA ASN A 241 4.94 13.59 -1.73
C ASN A 241 5.26 13.15 -0.29
N LEU A 242 4.91 11.91 0.05
CA LEU A 242 5.08 11.39 1.40
C LEU A 242 6.54 11.13 1.76
N LEU A 243 7.38 10.78 0.79
CA LEU A 243 8.82 10.73 0.96
C LEU A 243 9.39 12.14 1.22
N GLN A 244 8.94 13.14 0.45
CA GLN A 244 9.34 14.54 0.66
C GLN A 244 8.94 15.07 2.04
N PHE A 245 7.79 14.65 2.57
CA PHE A 245 7.32 15.02 3.91
C PHE A 245 7.95 14.21 5.04
N GLY A 246 8.79 13.21 4.73
CA GLY A 246 9.38 12.33 5.73
C GLY A 246 8.38 11.38 6.41
N VAL A 247 7.21 11.16 5.80
CA VAL A 247 6.19 10.21 6.30
C VAL A 247 6.59 8.77 6.00
N ILE A 248 7.26 8.55 4.87
CA ILE A 248 7.82 7.26 4.47
C ILE A 248 9.33 7.34 4.33
N ASP A 249 10.00 6.17 4.36
CA ASP A 249 11.45 6.07 4.32
C ASP A 249 12.01 5.79 2.93
N ASP A 250 11.25 5.11 2.07
CA ASP A 250 11.71 4.78 0.71
C ASP A 250 10.53 4.45 -0.22
N ILE A 251 10.78 4.56 -1.53
CA ILE A 251 9.83 4.21 -2.58
C ILE A 251 10.34 2.98 -3.31
N VAL A 252 9.54 1.91 -3.30
CA VAL A 252 9.80 0.71 -4.08
C VAL A 252 9.35 0.94 -5.51
N PRO A 253 10.25 0.86 -6.51
CA PRO A 253 9.86 1.02 -7.91
C PRO A 253 8.92 -0.10 -8.35
N GLU A 254 8.12 0.19 -9.36
CA GLU A 254 7.24 -0.77 -9.99
C GLU A 254 7.69 -1.06 -11.43
N PRO A 255 7.30 -2.21 -12.01
CA PRO A 255 7.44 -2.48 -13.43
C PRO A 255 6.86 -1.35 -14.29
N GLU A 256 7.30 -1.23 -15.53
CA GLU A 256 6.75 -0.28 -16.49
C GLU A 256 5.23 -0.48 -16.62
N GLY A 257 4.49 0.61 -16.51
CA GLY A 257 3.01 0.60 -16.47
C GLY A 257 2.41 0.35 -15.09
N GLY A 258 3.16 -0.18 -14.12
CA GLY A 258 2.70 -0.43 -12.74
C GLY A 258 2.77 -1.91 -12.32
N ALA A 259 2.61 -2.19 -11.03
CA ALA A 259 2.74 -3.53 -10.46
C ALA A 259 1.77 -4.58 -11.05
N HIS A 260 0.69 -4.15 -11.70
CA HIS A 260 -0.29 -5.03 -12.34
C HIS A 260 0.17 -5.61 -13.68
N THR A 261 1.23 -5.08 -14.28
CA THR A 261 1.75 -5.51 -15.59
C THR A 261 2.68 -6.72 -15.48
N ASP A 262 3.45 -6.81 -14.39
CA ASP A 262 4.37 -7.91 -14.12
C ASP A 262 4.51 -8.14 -12.60
N TRP A 263 3.82 -9.16 -12.10
CA TRP A 263 3.78 -9.49 -10.68
C TRP A 263 5.11 -10.05 -10.15
N ASP A 264 5.82 -10.80 -10.99
CA ASP A 264 7.08 -11.42 -10.58
C ASP A 264 8.17 -10.36 -10.48
N GLN A 265 8.24 -9.43 -11.43
CA GLN A 265 9.13 -8.28 -11.34
C GLN A 265 8.77 -7.37 -10.17
N ALA A 266 7.47 -7.09 -9.94
CA ALA A 266 7.03 -6.29 -8.80
C ALA A 266 7.42 -6.93 -7.45
N ALA A 267 7.28 -8.24 -7.33
CA ALA A 267 7.71 -8.98 -6.15
C ALA A 267 9.22 -8.97 -5.98
N SER A 268 10.00 -9.20 -7.04
CA SER A 268 11.47 -9.15 -7.00
C SER A 268 11.98 -7.79 -6.51
N LEU A 269 11.44 -6.71 -7.07
CA LEU A 269 11.79 -5.34 -6.65
C LEU A 269 11.46 -5.11 -5.17
N LEU A 270 10.28 -5.56 -4.71
CA LEU A 270 9.92 -5.45 -3.31
C LEU A 270 10.85 -6.26 -2.40
N ALA A 271 11.24 -7.47 -2.81
CA ALA A 271 12.16 -8.32 -2.04
C ALA A 271 13.49 -7.61 -1.73
N ASP A 272 14.07 -6.94 -2.72
CA ASP A 272 15.35 -6.23 -2.55
C ASP A 272 15.23 -5.09 -1.52
N TYR A 273 14.12 -4.35 -1.55
CA TYR A 273 13.85 -3.30 -0.57
C TYR A 273 13.56 -3.85 0.82
N LEU A 274 12.81 -4.94 0.93
CA LEU A 274 12.58 -5.61 2.22
C LEU A 274 13.89 -6.07 2.85
N ARG A 275 14.79 -6.71 2.09
CA ARG A 275 16.12 -7.14 2.55
C ARG A 275 16.94 -5.95 3.06
N LYS A 276 17.05 -4.90 2.25
CA LYS A 276 17.77 -3.66 2.58
C LYS A 276 17.29 -3.05 3.89
N HIS A 277 15.99 -2.85 4.00
CA HIS A 277 15.40 -2.17 5.16
C HIS A 277 15.31 -3.05 6.41
N LEU A 278 15.15 -4.37 6.22
CA LEU A 278 15.22 -5.33 7.33
C LEU A 278 16.64 -5.37 7.92
N GLN A 279 17.67 -5.40 7.08
CA GLN A 279 19.07 -5.34 7.54
C GLN A 279 19.34 -4.04 8.31
N LYS A 280 18.86 -2.89 7.81
CA LYS A 280 18.97 -1.60 8.49
C LYS A 280 18.27 -1.61 9.86
N ALA A 281 17.04 -2.13 9.95
CA ALA A 281 16.31 -2.19 11.20
C ALA A 281 16.94 -3.18 12.21
N ARG A 282 17.53 -4.27 11.73
CA ARG A 282 18.25 -5.26 12.58
C ARG A 282 19.55 -4.72 13.19
N SER A 283 20.13 -3.66 12.62
CA SER A 283 21.33 -3.03 13.21
C SER A 283 21.04 -2.20 14.46
N ILE A 284 19.76 -1.97 14.78
CA ILE A 284 19.32 -1.25 15.98
C ILE A 284 19.15 -2.26 17.12
N ASP A 285 19.63 -1.91 18.33
CA ASP A 285 19.39 -2.72 19.51
C ASP A 285 17.86 -2.94 19.69
N PRO A 286 17.37 -4.17 19.87
CA PRO A 286 15.97 -4.45 20.15
C PRO A 286 15.37 -3.62 21.29
N ALA A 287 16.13 -3.32 22.32
CA ALA A 287 15.68 -2.45 23.43
C ALA A 287 15.49 -0.98 23.01
N ALA A 288 16.22 -0.51 22.01
CA ALA A 288 16.16 0.86 21.50
C ALA A 288 15.10 1.05 20.40
N LEU A 289 14.57 -0.02 19.78
CA LEU A 289 13.61 0.07 18.68
C LEU A 289 12.35 0.90 19.02
N PRO A 290 11.70 0.75 20.21
CA PRO A 290 10.54 1.56 20.54
C PRO A 290 10.85 3.06 20.59
N GLU A 291 11.98 3.44 21.20
CA GLU A 291 12.40 4.84 21.27
C GLU A 291 12.77 5.39 19.88
N HIS A 292 13.52 4.61 19.08
CA HIS A 292 13.86 4.98 17.72
C HIS A 292 12.60 5.22 16.86
N ARG A 293 11.61 4.34 16.98
CA ARG A 293 10.31 4.45 16.31
C ARG A 293 9.54 5.69 16.78
N TYR A 294 9.49 5.92 18.11
CA TYR A 294 8.87 7.11 18.68
C TYR A 294 9.50 8.40 18.13
N GLN A 295 10.83 8.53 18.15
CA GLN A 295 11.51 9.70 17.64
C GLN A 295 11.30 9.92 16.15
N LYS A 296 11.21 8.85 15.34
CA LYS A 296 10.88 8.94 13.93
C LYS A 296 9.52 9.60 13.72
N PHE A 297 8.45 9.06 14.33
CA PHE A 297 7.10 9.59 14.17
C PHE A 297 6.94 10.99 14.80
N ARG A 298 7.65 11.28 15.87
CA ARG A 298 7.66 12.59 16.53
C ARG A 298 8.20 13.70 15.63
N ARG A 299 9.08 13.38 14.69
CA ARG A 299 9.71 14.35 13.77
C ARG A 299 8.85 14.63 12.52
N ILE A 300 7.78 13.91 12.31
CA ILE A 300 6.90 14.14 11.15
C ILE A 300 6.15 15.45 11.36
N GLY A 301 6.22 16.32 10.36
CA GLY A 301 5.62 17.66 10.37
C GLY A 301 6.64 18.76 10.71
N SER A 302 6.34 19.97 10.25
CA SER A 302 7.09 21.17 10.59
C SER A 302 6.28 22.05 11.55
N ILE A 303 6.92 22.50 12.63
CA ILE A 303 6.34 23.56 13.48
C ILE A 303 6.88 24.89 12.91
N LEU A 304 5.99 25.75 12.43
CA LEU A 304 6.33 27.13 12.13
C LEU A 304 6.40 27.88 13.47
N ASP A 305 7.61 28.13 13.94
CA ASP A 305 7.79 29.04 15.08
C ASP A 305 7.39 30.46 14.62
N SER A 306 6.29 30.96 15.15
CA SER A 306 5.82 32.33 14.93
C SER A 306 6.69 33.40 15.62
N SER A 307 7.86 33.02 16.17
CA SER A 307 8.77 33.89 16.89
C SER A 307 9.94 34.44 16.04
N SER A 308 9.90 34.24 14.70
CA SER A 308 10.91 34.78 13.76
C SER A 308 10.28 35.79 12.80
N SER A 309 9.66 36.86 13.31
CA SER A 309 9.29 38.05 12.55
C SER A 309 9.76 39.31 13.28
#